data_ff9cdcb9cc84bdc97f1791740f0abeea
#
_entry.id   ff9cdcb9cc84bdc97f1791740f0abeea
#
_cell.length_a   1.000
_cell.length_b   1.000
_cell.length_c   1.000
_cell.angle_alpha   90.00
_cell.angle_beta   90.00
_cell.angle_gamma   90.00
#
_symmetry.space_group_name_H-M   'P 1'
#
loop_
_entity.id
_entity.type
_entity.pdbx_description
1 polymer ?
#
loop_
_entity_poly.entity_id
_entity_poly.type
_entity_poly.pdbx_seq_one_letter_code
_entity_poly.pdbx_strand_id
1 'polypeptide(L)'
;SLHDALPICVDRGLAVQVAYLVNHYDWQPRPQELLDALWTMGIRNYPVIGPFPDYYVLSLEAAQQSFGEENVIAYQVGLLRRFKPLVAVGHDREGEYGHGAHRLNALALEQAVVYAADASYDVESAAQYGVWDTPKLYLHFADENPIFLDVETPLESFGGKTAFEVASEAMLCHESQLQYAHRPTLASEEFPRYDCRRFGLVRSLVGADTGNDIMEHLC
;
A
#
# COMPACT_ATOMS: atom_id res chain seq x y z
N SER A 1 -8.61 1.42 3.54
CA SER A 1 -7.25 1.97 3.63
C SER A 1 -6.25 0.85 3.85
N LEU A 2 -5.04 0.91 3.26
CA LEU A 2 -3.97 -0.08 3.49
C LEU A 2 -3.46 -0.07 4.95
N HIS A 3 -3.88 0.89 5.74
CA HIS A 3 -3.47 1.07 7.14
C HIS A 3 -3.82 -0.14 8.03
N ASP A 4 -4.90 -0.84 7.76
CA ASP A 4 -5.38 -1.93 8.64
C ASP A 4 -4.46 -3.16 8.63
N ALA A 5 -3.72 -3.38 7.54
CA ALA A 5 -2.75 -4.47 7.43
C ALA A 5 -1.44 -4.20 8.19
N LEU A 6 -1.05 -2.93 8.37
CA LEU A 6 0.25 -2.57 8.91
C LEU A 6 0.44 -2.99 10.38
N PRO A 7 -0.51 -2.76 11.31
CA PRO A 7 -0.36 -3.22 12.69
C PRO A 7 -0.23 -4.74 12.81
N ILE A 8 -0.94 -5.51 11.98
CA ILE A 8 -0.83 -6.98 11.93
C ILE A 8 0.59 -7.41 11.56
N CYS A 9 1.15 -6.79 10.52
CA CYS A 9 2.52 -7.08 10.08
C CYS A 9 3.54 -6.76 11.18
N VAL A 10 3.37 -5.62 11.87
CA VAL A 10 4.25 -5.21 12.97
C VAL A 10 4.15 -6.18 14.15
N ASP A 11 2.95 -6.57 14.57
CA ASP A 11 2.73 -7.50 15.67
C ASP A 11 3.37 -8.87 15.40
N ARG A 12 3.39 -9.29 14.14
CA ARG A 12 4.07 -10.51 13.69
C ARG A 12 5.59 -10.36 13.54
N GLY A 13 6.16 -9.20 13.83
CA GLY A 13 7.59 -8.94 13.69
C GLY A 13 8.08 -8.85 12.24
N LEU A 14 7.19 -8.61 11.27
CA LEU A 14 7.55 -8.47 9.88
C LEU A 14 8.19 -7.09 9.62
N ALA A 15 9.22 -7.07 8.79
CA ALA A 15 9.80 -5.81 8.32
C ALA A 15 8.86 -5.16 7.31
N VAL A 16 8.40 -3.94 7.62
CA VAL A 16 7.49 -3.18 6.75
C VAL A 16 8.20 -1.94 6.24
N GLN A 17 8.13 -1.72 4.91
CA GLN A 17 8.56 -0.49 4.26
C GLN A 17 7.37 0.15 3.56
N VAL A 18 7.03 1.37 3.96
CA VAL A 18 6.00 2.16 3.31
C VAL A 18 6.65 3.09 2.28
N ALA A 19 6.03 3.20 1.12
CA ALA A 19 6.43 4.13 0.07
C ALA A 19 5.22 4.92 -0.43
N TYR A 20 5.38 6.22 -0.48
CA TYR A 20 4.39 7.15 -1.00
C TYR A 20 4.74 7.56 -2.43
N LEU A 21 3.74 7.75 -3.26
CA LEU A 21 3.91 8.29 -4.60
C LEU A 21 4.19 9.78 -4.56
N VAL A 22 3.49 10.51 -3.70
CA VAL A 22 3.50 11.97 -3.61
C VAL A 22 4.28 12.48 -2.39
N ASN A 23 4.75 13.72 -2.45
CA ASN A 23 5.59 14.30 -1.40
C ASN A 23 4.86 15.24 -0.43
N HIS A 24 3.75 15.84 -0.79
CA HIS A 24 2.99 16.81 0.02
C HIS A 24 3.81 18.02 0.55
N TYR A 25 4.96 18.35 -0.07
CA TYR A 25 5.84 19.41 0.46
C TYR A 25 5.19 20.79 0.47
N ASP A 26 4.26 21.03 -0.46
CA ASP A 26 3.56 22.30 -0.60
C ASP A 26 2.42 22.46 0.44
N TRP A 27 2.12 21.42 1.20
CA TRP A 27 1.04 21.45 2.17
C TRP A 27 1.48 20.99 3.57
N GLN A 28 1.95 21.93 4.36
CA GLN A 28 2.15 21.74 5.80
C GLN A 28 0.76 21.76 6.50
N PRO A 29 0.39 20.79 7.35
CA PRO A 29 1.26 19.87 8.12
C PRO A 29 1.32 18.43 7.58
N ARG A 30 0.91 18.12 6.37
CA ARG A 30 0.77 16.75 5.83
C ARG A 30 1.98 15.82 6.06
N PRO A 31 3.25 16.26 5.85
CA PRO A 31 4.39 15.38 6.10
C PRO A 31 4.48 14.90 7.55
N GLN A 32 4.14 15.74 8.52
CA GLN A 32 4.17 15.36 9.95
C GLN A 32 3.01 14.40 10.28
N GLU A 33 1.81 14.71 9.81
CA GLU A 33 0.62 13.85 10.00
C GLU A 33 0.85 12.42 9.49
N LEU A 34 1.52 12.30 8.35
CA LEU A 34 1.90 11.01 7.75
C LEU A 34 2.84 10.23 8.66
N LEU A 35 3.87 10.88 9.20
CA LEU A 35 4.83 10.24 10.11
C LEU A 35 4.17 9.83 11.43
N ASP A 36 3.31 10.67 11.99
CA ASP A 36 2.58 10.37 13.22
C ASP A 36 1.62 9.18 13.04
N ALA A 37 0.93 9.10 11.90
CA ALA A 37 0.09 7.97 11.57
C ALA A 37 0.90 6.66 11.45
N LEU A 38 2.03 6.68 10.75
CA LEU A 38 2.91 5.51 10.63
C LEU A 38 3.47 5.09 12.00
N TRP A 39 3.91 6.05 12.81
CA TRP A 39 4.39 5.79 14.16
C TRP A 39 3.33 5.14 15.03
N THR A 40 2.10 5.62 14.97
CA THR A 40 0.94 5.04 15.67
C THR A 40 0.71 3.58 15.29
N MET A 41 0.88 3.24 14.00
CA MET A 41 0.78 1.87 13.50
C MET A 41 2.03 1.01 13.76
N GLY A 42 2.99 1.50 14.53
CA GLY A 42 4.19 0.76 14.88
C GLY A 42 5.29 0.74 13.81
N ILE A 43 5.13 1.46 12.69
CA ILE A 43 6.15 1.55 11.64
C ILE A 43 7.32 2.40 12.14
N ARG A 44 8.52 1.83 12.10
CA ARG A 44 9.76 2.49 12.58
C ARG A 44 10.74 2.80 11.45
N ASN A 45 10.57 2.16 10.28
CA ASN A 45 11.31 2.52 9.09
C ASN A 45 10.79 3.83 8.54
N TYR A 46 11.70 4.78 8.25
CA TYR A 46 11.31 6.03 7.61
C TYR A 46 10.69 5.72 6.23
N PRO A 47 9.52 6.26 5.90
CA PRO A 47 8.88 5.99 4.62
C PRO A 47 9.69 6.56 3.46
N VAL A 48 9.59 5.94 2.30
CA VAL A 48 10.05 6.58 1.07
C VAL A 48 9.00 7.61 0.66
N ILE A 49 9.43 8.86 0.58
CA ILE A 49 8.60 9.95 0.07
C ILE A 49 8.83 10.06 -1.44
N GLY A 50 7.77 9.95 -2.21
CA GLY A 50 7.84 9.97 -3.66
C GLY A 50 8.25 11.32 -4.24
N PRO A 51 8.67 11.34 -5.50
CA PRO A 51 9.14 12.57 -6.15
C PRO A 51 8.01 13.45 -6.69
N PHE A 52 6.78 12.93 -6.74
CA PHE A 52 5.69 13.60 -7.43
C PHE A 52 4.95 14.58 -6.51
N PRO A 53 4.53 15.76 -7.04
CA PRO A 53 3.60 16.63 -6.34
C PRO A 53 2.24 15.97 -6.12
N ASP A 54 1.50 16.43 -5.12
CA ASP A 54 0.14 15.93 -4.85
C ASP A 54 -0.86 16.59 -5.80
N TYR A 55 -1.11 15.93 -6.93
CA TYR A 55 -2.13 16.39 -7.89
C TYR A 55 -3.50 15.85 -7.49
N TYR A 56 -4.46 16.75 -7.30
CA TYR A 56 -5.85 16.37 -7.09
C TYR A 56 -6.49 15.95 -8.42
N VAL A 57 -6.50 14.66 -8.69
CA VAL A 57 -7.02 14.07 -9.95
C VAL A 57 -8.05 12.99 -9.66
N LEU A 58 -9.19 13.03 -10.35
CA LEU A 58 -10.34 12.16 -10.10
C LEU A 58 -10.52 11.05 -11.15
N SER A 59 -9.68 11.01 -12.19
CA SER A 59 -9.71 9.95 -13.18
C SER A 59 -8.34 9.36 -13.43
N LEU A 60 -8.29 8.12 -13.91
CA LEU A 60 -7.05 7.46 -14.29
C LEU A 60 -6.33 8.25 -15.40
N GLU A 61 -7.07 8.69 -16.41
CA GLU A 61 -6.51 9.46 -17.54
C GLU A 61 -5.84 10.76 -17.07
N ALA A 62 -6.51 11.52 -16.18
CA ALA A 62 -5.93 12.73 -15.61
C ALA A 62 -4.68 12.42 -14.78
N ALA A 63 -4.67 11.29 -14.05
CA ALA A 63 -3.49 10.85 -13.31
C ALA A 63 -2.33 10.48 -14.24
N GLN A 64 -2.59 9.71 -15.30
CA GLN A 64 -1.57 9.35 -16.30
C GLN A 64 -0.94 10.59 -16.95
N GLN A 65 -1.76 11.62 -17.26
CA GLN A 65 -1.27 12.87 -17.82
C GLN A 65 -0.45 13.70 -16.82
N SER A 66 -0.89 13.76 -15.54
CA SER A 66 -0.25 14.61 -14.54
C SER A 66 1.04 14.03 -13.98
N PHE A 67 1.07 12.72 -13.73
CA PHE A 67 2.22 12.02 -13.14
C PHE A 67 3.17 11.45 -14.20
N GLY A 68 2.65 11.12 -15.40
CA GLY A 68 3.35 10.30 -16.38
C GLY A 68 3.38 8.84 -15.97
N GLU A 69 2.59 7.99 -16.60
CA GLU A 69 2.45 6.56 -16.24
C GLU A 69 3.82 5.86 -16.17
N GLU A 70 4.65 6.01 -17.19
CA GLU A 70 5.99 5.42 -17.24
C GLU A 70 6.91 5.89 -16.08
N ASN A 71 6.78 7.14 -15.65
CA ASN A 71 7.54 7.65 -14.51
C ASN A 71 7.12 6.97 -13.20
N VAL A 72 5.82 6.72 -13.03
CA VAL A 72 5.29 6.04 -11.84
C VAL A 72 5.73 4.58 -11.85
N ILE A 73 5.67 3.90 -12.99
CA ILE A 73 6.15 2.52 -13.15
C ILE A 73 7.66 2.45 -12.81
N ALA A 74 8.48 3.29 -13.41
CA ALA A 74 9.92 3.33 -13.18
C ALA A 74 10.26 3.58 -11.69
N TYR A 75 9.55 4.50 -11.05
CA TYR A 75 9.69 4.76 -9.62
C TYR A 75 9.40 3.50 -8.79
N GLN A 76 8.32 2.80 -9.06
CA GLN A 76 7.95 1.59 -8.34
C GLN A 76 8.90 0.43 -8.63
N VAL A 77 9.39 0.28 -9.86
CA VAL A 77 10.44 -0.71 -10.21
C VAL A 77 11.69 -0.47 -9.38
N GLY A 78 12.14 0.79 -9.29
CA GLY A 78 13.29 1.16 -8.45
C GLY A 78 13.10 0.79 -6.98
N LEU A 79 11.88 1.01 -6.43
CA LEU A 79 11.54 0.62 -5.06
C LEU A 79 11.57 -0.90 -4.86
N LEU A 80 10.94 -1.66 -5.75
CA LEU A 80 10.89 -3.13 -5.67
C LEU A 80 12.31 -3.73 -5.72
N ARG A 81 13.17 -3.23 -6.60
CA ARG A 81 14.57 -3.66 -6.69
C ARG A 81 15.38 -3.29 -5.47
N ARG A 82 15.17 -2.09 -4.92
CA ARG A 82 15.88 -1.59 -3.75
C ARG A 82 15.54 -2.36 -2.49
N PHE A 83 14.24 -2.58 -2.24
CA PHE A 83 13.77 -3.17 -0.98
C PHE A 83 13.54 -4.67 -1.05
N LYS A 84 13.41 -5.23 -2.23
CA LYS A 84 13.25 -6.68 -2.48
C LYS A 84 12.14 -7.31 -1.62
N PRO A 85 10.90 -6.76 -1.64
CA PRO A 85 9.83 -7.26 -0.80
C PRO A 85 9.43 -8.67 -1.20
N LEU A 86 9.13 -9.52 -0.22
CA LEU A 86 8.47 -10.82 -0.46
C LEU A 86 7.00 -10.62 -0.83
N VAL A 87 6.37 -9.60 -0.25
CA VAL A 87 4.98 -9.22 -0.51
C VAL A 87 4.93 -7.73 -0.82
N ALA A 88 4.36 -7.38 -1.95
CA ALA A 88 3.95 -6.02 -2.27
C ALA A 88 2.43 -5.88 -2.08
N VAL A 89 2.00 -4.74 -1.53
CA VAL A 89 0.58 -4.44 -1.33
C VAL A 89 0.28 -3.08 -1.94
N GLY A 90 -0.74 -3.02 -2.77
CA GLY A 90 -1.16 -1.80 -3.46
C GLY A 90 -2.62 -1.44 -3.24
N HIS A 91 -3.00 -0.30 -3.81
CA HIS A 91 -4.36 0.23 -3.78
C HIS A 91 -5.34 -0.62 -4.62
N ASP A 92 -6.62 -0.32 -4.46
CA ASP A 92 -7.68 -0.79 -5.34
C ASP A 92 -7.48 -0.25 -6.77
N ARG A 93 -7.73 -1.09 -7.76
CA ARG A 93 -7.75 -0.69 -9.18
C ARG A 93 -8.79 0.39 -9.48
N GLU A 94 -9.89 0.42 -8.71
CA GLU A 94 -10.91 1.47 -8.79
C GLU A 94 -10.54 2.74 -7.98
N GLY A 95 -9.38 2.72 -7.30
CA GLY A 95 -8.76 3.89 -6.69
C GLY A 95 -9.27 4.26 -5.32
N GLU A 96 -9.83 3.33 -4.56
CA GLU A 96 -10.36 3.58 -3.22
C GLU A 96 -11.18 4.89 -3.18
N TYR A 97 -12.44 4.81 -3.49
CA TYR A 97 -13.35 5.95 -3.68
C TYR A 97 -13.21 6.69 -5.04
N GLY A 98 -12.56 6.06 -6.05
CA GLY A 98 -12.46 6.61 -7.40
C GLY A 98 -11.31 7.60 -7.62
N HIS A 99 -10.35 7.69 -6.69
CA HIS A 99 -9.25 8.65 -6.78
C HIS A 99 -8.25 8.24 -7.87
N GLY A 100 -8.00 9.14 -8.83
CA GLY A 100 -7.18 8.84 -10.01
C GLY A 100 -5.73 8.45 -9.70
N ALA A 101 -5.09 9.12 -8.74
CA ALA A 101 -3.72 8.78 -8.34
C ALA A 101 -3.62 7.38 -7.71
N HIS A 102 -4.63 6.93 -6.94
CA HIS A 102 -4.67 5.56 -6.41
C HIS A 102 -4.85 4.53 -7.52
N ARG A 103 -5.70 4.82 -8.53
CA ARG A 103 -5.88 3.95 -9.71
C ARG A 103 -4.58 3.79 -10.50
N LEU A 104 -3.88 4.91 -10.74
CA LEU A 104 -2.58 4.87 -11.41
C LEU A 104 -1.53 4.12 -10.58
N ASN A 105 -1.52 4.31 -9.26
CA ASN A 105 -0.61 3.60 -8.37
C ASN A 105 -0.80 2.08 -8.45
N ALA A 106 -2.06 1.59 -8.44
CA ALA A 106 -2.36 0.17 -8.57
C ALA A 106 -1.94 -0.37 -9.94
N LEU A 107 -2.35 0.30 -11.04
CA LEU A 107 -2.00 -0.07 -12.40
C LEU A 107 -0.47 -0.16 -12.61
N ALA A 108 0.24 0.85 -12.15
CA ALA A 108 1.69 0.91 -12.26
C ALA A 108 2.37 -0.21 -11.44
N LEU A 109 1.84 -0.56 -10.27
CA LEU A 109 2.41 -1.60 -9.42
C LEU A 109 2.27 -3.00 -10.05
N GLU A 110 1.15 -3.29 -10.72
CA GLU A 110 0.96 -4.54 -11.46
C GLU A 110 1.99 -4.69 -12.60
N GLN A 111 2.36 -3.61 -13.26
CA GLN A 111 3.40 -3.60 -14.28
C GLN A 111 4.81 -3.64 -13.66
N ALA A 112 5.02 -2.86 -12.59
CA ALA A 112 6.30 -2.73 -11.95
C ALA A 112 6.83 -4.06 -11.36
N VAL A 113 5.95 -4.93 -10.82
CA VAL A 113 6.39 -6.26 -10.32
C VAL A 113 6.91 -7.17 -11.43
N VAL A 114 6.43 -6.99 -12.67
CA VAL A 114 6.93 -7.71 -13.85
C VAL A 114 8.25 -7.10 -14.33
N TYR A 115 8.29 -5.78 -14.49
CA TYR A 115 9.47 -5.09 -14.99
C TYR A 115 10.65 -5.09 -14.01
N ALA A 116 10.38 -5.19 -12.71
CA ALA A 116 11.45 -5.31 -11.71
C ALA A 116 12.29 -6.59 -11.86
N ALA A 117 11.71 -7.65 -12.44
CA ALA A 117 12.41 -8.89 -12.75
C ALA A 117 13.19 -8.85 -14.07
N ASP A 118 12.92 -7.87 -14.95
CA ASP A 118 13.56 -7.72 -16.25
C ASP A 118 14.78 -6.79 -16.20
N ALA A 119 15.97 -7.31 -16.38
CA ALA A 119 17.22 -6.54 -16.38
C ALA A 119 17.32 -5.51 -17.52
N SER A 120 16.51 -5.65 -18.58
CA SER A 120 16.51 -4.72 -19.72
C SER A 120 15.64 -3.46 -19.47
N TYR A 121 14.71 -3.53 -18.53
CA TYR A 121 13.94 -2.38 -18.09
C TYR A 121 14.73 -1.59 -17.05
N ASP A 122 14.88 -0.29 -17.23
CA ASP A 122 15.65 0.60 -16.34
C ASP A 122 17.00 -0.02 -15.94
N VAL A 123 17.91 -0.07 -16.90
CA VAL A 123 19.23 -0.70 -16.78
C VAL A 123 20.05 -0.12 -15.61
N GLU A 124 19.86 1.17 -15.30
CA GLU A 124 20.59 1.83 -14.21
C GLU A 124 20.15 1.30 -12.85
N SER A 125 18.84 1.20 -12.59
CA SER A 125 18.38 0.62 -11.33
C SER A 125 18.69 -0.88 -11.24
N ALA A 126 18.67 -1.61 -12.37
CA ALA A 126 19.08 -3.01 -12.40
C ALA A 126 20.56 -3.19 -12.07
N ALA A 127 21.43 -2.29 -12.55
CA ALA A 127 22.85 -2.31 -12.22
C ALA A 127 23.11 -1.93 -10.75
N GLN A 128 22.32 -1.01 -10.20
CA GLN A 128 22.51 -0.52 -8.84
C GLN A 128 21.99 -1.51 -7.77
N TYR A 129 20.81 -2.09 -7.98
CA TYR A 129 20.13 -2.91 -6.96
C TYR A 129 20.01 -4.39 -7.32
N GLY A 130 20.28 -4.75 -8.57
CA GLY A 130 19.91 -6.05 -9.14
C GLY A 130 18.43 -6.11 -9.51
N VAL A 131 18.02 -7.16 -10.19
CA VAL A 131 16.62 -7.45 -10.47
C VAL A 131 15.95 -8.10 -9.27
N TRP A 132 14.62 -7.98 -9.19
CA TRP A 132 13.82 -8.62 -8.16
C TRP A 132 12.49 -9.08 -8.69
N ASP A 133 12.19 -10.36 -8.54
CA ASP A 133 10.89 -10.93 -8.88
C ASP A 133 10.07 -11.08 -7.59
N THR A 134 9.21 -10.11 -7.31
CA THR A 134 8.39 -10.07 -6.08
C THR A 134 7.48 -11.29 -6.02
N PRO A 135 7.60 -12.16 -5.00
CA PRO A 135 6.85 -13.40 -4.94
C PRO A 135 5.33 -13.23 -4.92
N LYS A 136 4.82 -12.22 -4.22
CA LYS A 136 3.36 -11.98 -4.10
C LYS A 136 3.02 -10.50 -4.26
N LEU A 137 1.93 -10.24 -4.99
CA LEU A 137 1.30 -8.92 -5.08
C LEU A 137 -0.15 -9.01 -4.67
N TYR A 138 -0.53 -8.22 -3.68
CA TYR A 138 -1.92 -8.01 -3.31
C TYR A 138 -2.38 -6.62 -3.69
N LEU A 139 -3.62 -6.53 -4.14
CA LEU A 139 -4.33 -5.25 -4.27
C LEU A 139 -5.55 -5.24 -3.35
N HIS A 140 -5.75 -4.09 -2.72
CA HIS A 140 -6.92 -3.85 -1.88
C HIS A 140 -8.19 -4.00 -2.73
N PHE A 141 -9.21 -4.67 -2.22
CA PHE A 141 -10.50 -4.97 -2.86
C PHE A 141 -10.46 -5.81 -4.15
N ALA A 142 -9.31 -6.27 -4.64
CA ALA A 142 -9.26 -7.12 -5.80
C ALA A 142 -10.00 -8.45 -5.58
N ASP A 143 -10.53 -9.04 -6.67
CA ASP A 143 -11.37 -10.24 -6.60
C ASP A 143 -10.57 -11.55 -6.74
N GLU A 144 -9.33 -11.45 -7.22
CA GLU A 144 -8.46 -12.60 -7.46
C GLU A 144 -7.98 -13.20 -6.14
N ASN A 145 -8.27 -14.48 -5.91
CA ASN A 145 -7.86 -15.23 -4.72
C ASN A 145 -7.88 -14.37 -3.44
N PRO A 146 -9.08 -13.88 -3.03
CA PRO A 146 -9.19 -12.92 -1.94
C PRO A 146 -8.88 -13.55 -0.59
N ILE A 147 -8.16 -12.81 0.23
CA ILE A 147 -7.97 -13.08 1.65
C ILE A 147 -8.63 -11.99 2.48
N PHE A 148 -8.96 -12.31 3.71
CA PHE A 148 -9.55 -11.39 4.68
C PHE A 148 -8.68 -11.36 5.94
N LEU A 149 -7.97 -10.26 6.13
CA LEU A 149 -7.11 -10.10 7.30
C LEU A 149 -7.95 -9.99 8.58
N ASP A 150 -7.49 -10.64 9.62
CA ASP A 150 -8.11 -10.55 10.95
C ASP A 150 -7.69 -9.23 11.61
N VAL A 151 -8.57 -8.24 11.55
CA VAL A 151 -8.35 -6.91 12.12
C VAL A 151 -9.00 -6.75 13.50
N GLU A 152 -9.64 -7.79 14.03
CA GLU A 152 -10.43 -7.76 15.26
C GLU A 152 -9.75 -8.52 16.43
N THR A 153 -8.78 -9.40 16.14
CA THR A 153 -8.00 -10.06 17.20
C THR A 153 -7.07 -9.06 17.89
N PRO A 154 -7.03 -9.01 19.23
CA PRO A 154 -6.12 -8.17 19.98
C PRO A 154 -4.66 -8.46 19.67
N LEU A 155 -3.87 -7.39 19.42
CA LEU A 155 -2.46 -7.43 19.07
C LEU A 155 -1.61 -7.20 20.35
N GLU A 156 -0.65 -8.10 20.61
CA GLU A 156 0.21 -8.04 21.80
C GLU A 156 1.09 -6.79 21.79
N SER A 157 1.70 -6.49 20.66
CA SER A 157 2.59 -5.32 20.48
C SER A 157 1.89 -3.97 20.65
N PHE A 158 0.56 -3.95 20.63
CA PHE A 158 -0.27 -2.76 20.77
C PHE A 158 -1.08 -2.74 22.08
N GLY A 159 -0.63 -3.50 23.09
CA GLY A 159 -1.26 -3.53 24.41
C GLY A 159 -2.68 -4.08 24.42
N GLY A 160 -2.99 -4.98 23.48
CA GLY A 160 -4.29 -5.63 23.36
C GLY A 160 -5.31 -4.87 22.50
N LYS A 161 -4.91 -3.78 21.86
CA LYS A 161 -5.75 -3.14 20.82
C LYS A 161 -5.82 -4.02 19.58
N THR A 162 -6.93 -3.96 18.87
CA THR A 162 -7.09 -4.60 17.56
C THR A 162 -6.40 -3.80 16.45
N ALA A 163 -6.11 -4.42 15.32
CA ALA A 163 -5.55 -3.71 14.16
C ALA A 163 -6.50 -2.59 13.68
N PHE A 164 -7.81 -2.83 13.74
CA PHE A 164 -8.82 -1.84 13.39
C PHE A 164 -8.79 -0.61 14.33
N GLU A 165 -8.63 -0.82 15.64
CA GLU A 165 -8.51 0.27 16.61
C GLU A 165 -7.24 1.07 16.37
N VAL A 166 -6.09 0.42 16.15
CA VAL A 166 -4.81 1.08 15.86
C VAL A 166 -4.88 1.88 14.56
N ALA A 167 -5.44 1.31 13.49
CA ALA A 167 -5.62 2.01 12.22
C ALA A 167 -6.57 3.22 12.35
N SER A 168 -7.63 3.09 13.17
CA SER A 168 -8.56 4.17 13.45
C SER A 168 -7.88 5.32 14.21
N GLU A 169 -7.02 5.02 15.18
CA GLU A 169 -6.19 6.03 15.88
C GLU A 169 -5.20 6.71 14.92
N ALA A 170 -4.55 5.93 14.05
CA ALA A 170 -3.64 6.47 13.04
C ALA A 170 -4.35 7.41 12.05
N MET A 171 -5.60 7.12 11.69
CA MET A 171 -6.41 8.01 10.85
C MET A 171 -6.65 9.36 11.52
N LEU A 172 -6.77 9.42 12.84
CA LEU A 172 -6.95 10.69 13.57
C LEU A 172 -5.70 11.58 13.53
N CYS A 173 -4.52 11.03 13.25
CA CYS A 173 -3.30 11.80 13.03
C CYS A 173 -3.36 12.68 11.78
N HIS A 174 -4.24 12.38 10.83
CA HIS A 174 -4.47 13.20 9.63
C HIS A 174 -5.43 14.36 9.90
N GLU A 175 -5.13 15.19 10.88
CA GLU A 175 -6.01 16.27 11.37
C GLU A 175 -6.51 17.20 10.26
N SER A 176 -5.62 17.58 9.33
CA SER A 176 -5.96 18.44 8.19
C SER A 176 -6.98 17.80 7.23
N GLN A 177 -7.16 16.48 7.29
CA GLN A 177 -8.05 15.70 6.42
C GLN A 177 -9.33 15.25 7.11
N LEU A 178 -9.46 15.37 8.43
CA LEU A 178 -10.58 14.80 9.19
C LEU A 178 -11.96 15.28 8.72
N GLN A 179 -12.04 16.49 8.18
CA GLN A 179 -13.28 17.02 7.61
C GLN A 179 -13.70 16.36 6.28
N TYR A 180 -12.74 15.67 5.60
CA TYR A 180 -12.96 15.00 4.32
C TYR A 180 -12.79 13.47 4.43
N ALA A 181 -12.18 12.99 5.52
CA ALA A 181 -11.84 11.59 5.65
C ALA A 181 -13.07 10.74 6.03
N HIS A 182 -13.30 9.71 5.26
CA HIS A 182 -14.14 8.60 5.71
C HIS A 182 -13.35 7.82 6.76
N ARG A 183 -13.98 7.57 7.92
CA ARG A 183 -13.36 6.73 8.95
C ARG A 183 -13.17 5.31 8.39
N PRO A 184 -12.13 4.58 8.81
CA PRO A 184 -12.03 3.16 8.51
C PRO A 184 -13.34 2.49 8.91
N THR A 185 -13.88 1.69 8.01
CA THR A 185 -15.07 0.91 8.30
C THR A 185 -14.78 -0.56 8.03
N LEU A 186 -15.11 -1.42 8.97
CA LEU A 186 -15.49 -2.78 8.63
C LEU A 186 -16.69 -2.68 7.68
N ALA A 187 -16.86 -3.65 6.78
CA ALA A 187 -17.94 -3.61 5.80
C ALA A 187 -19.23 -3.14 6.45
N SER A 188 -19.70 -1.97 6.05
CA SER A 188 -20.94 -1.40 6.57
C SER A 188 -22.06 -1.63 5.57
N GLU A 189 -23.32 -1.58 6.03
CA GLU A 189 -24.47 -1.63 5.14
C GLU A 189 -24.42 -0.50 4.10
N GLU A 190 -23.82 0.66 4.46
CA GLU A 190 -23.67 1.82 3.60
C GLU A 190 -22.58 1.63 2.53
N PHE A 191 -21.47 0.93 2.87
CA PHE A 191 -20.33 0.73 1.97
C PHE A 191 -19.84 -0.72 1.98
N PRO A 192 -20.64 -1.71 1.58
CA PRO A 192 -20.29 -3.14 1.71
C PRO A 192 -19.08 -3.55 0.87
N ARG A 193 -18.75 -2.79 -0.18
CA ARG A 193 -17.58 -3.05 -1.03
C ARG A 193 -16.25 -2.57 -0.42
N TYR A 194 -16.29 -1.73 0.62
CA TYR A 194 -15.10 -1.15 1.25
C TYR A 194 -14.70 -1.85 2.54
N ASP A 195 -14.73 -3.18 2.51
CA ASP A 195 -14.22 -3.99 3.62
C ASP A 195 -12.69 -3.87 3.69
N CYS A 196 -12.18 -3.14 4.68
CA CYS A 196 -10.76 -2.88 4.88
C CYS A 196 -9.91 -4.15 5.08
N ARG A 197 -10.55 -5.29 5.35
CA ARG A 197 -9.89 -6.59 5.54
C ARG A 197 -9.53 -7.29 4.23
N ARG A 198 -10.19 -6.89 3.11
CA ARG A 198 -10.15 -7.65 1.87
C ARG A 198 -8.98 -7.27 0.98
N PHE A 199 -8.14 -8.24 0.66
CA PHE A 199 -7.01 -8.10 -0.26
C PHE A 199 -7.02 -9.25 -1.27
N GLY A 200 -6.94 -8.95 -2.55
CA GLY A 200 -6.85 -9.97 -3.61
C GLY A 200 -5.40 -10.25 -4.00
N LEU A 201 -5.04 -11.53 -4.07
CA LEU A 201 -3.73 -11.99 -4.57
C LEU A 201 -3.75 -11.96 -6.10
N VAL A 202 -3.30 -10.84 -6.68
CA VAL A 202 -3.33 -10.63 -8.15
C VAL A 202 -2.12 -11.24 -8.86
N ARG A 203 -1.05 -11.52 -8.11
CA ARG A 203 0.12 -12.21 -8.64
C ARG A 203 0.78 -13.04 -7.56
N SER A 204 1.14 -14.30 -7.89
CA SER A 204 1.91 -15.16 -7.01
C SER A 204 2.87 -16.04 -7.81
N LEU A 205 4.09 -16.18 -7.32
CA LEU A 205 5.11 -17.15 -7.79
C LEU A 205 5.14 -18.41 -6.93
N VAL A 206 4.37 -18.42 -5.82
CA VAL A 206 4.41 -19.49 -4.81
C VAL A 206 3.08 -20.25 -4.68
N GLY A 207 2.15 -19.97 -5.57
CA GLY A 207 0.82 -20.60 -5.57
C GLY A 207 -0.28 -19.71 -5.01
N ALA A 208 -1.51 -20.20 -5.03
CA ALA A 208 -2.67 -19.53 -4.47
C ALA A 208 -2.68 -19.67 -2.95
N ASP A 209 -3.16 -18.64 -2.24
CA ASP A 209 -3.38 -18.73 -0.80
C ASP A 209 -4.64 -19.54 -0.50
N THR A 210 -4.59 -20.29 0.58
CA THR A 210 -5.69 -21.11 1.11
C THR A 210 -6.17 -20.62 2.47
N GLY A 211 -5.36 -19.82 3.15
CA GLY A 211 -5.65 -19.14 4.42
C GLY A 211 -5.75 -17.62 4.23
N ASN A 212 -5.94 -16.92 5.35
CA ASN A 212 -5.99 -15.46 5.39
C ASN A 212 -4.65 -14.87 5.84
N ASP A 213 -3.56 -15.39 5.31
CA ASP A 213 -2.19 -15.00 5.66
C ASP A 213 -1.42 -14.51 4.44
N ILE A 214 -1.07 -13.22 4.42
CA ILE A 214 -0.27 -12.64 3.34
C ILE A 214 1.12 -13.28 3.17
N MET A 215 1.63 -13.94 4.22
CA MET A 215 2.94 -14.63 4.22
C MET A 215 2.82 -16.12 3.90
N GLU A 216 1.63 -16.64 3.61
CA GLU A 216 1.43 -18.04 3.25
C GLU A 216 2.38 -18.44 2.09
N HIS A 217 3.00 -19.62 2.18
CA HIS A 217 4.00 -20.14 1.23
C HIS A 217 5.32 -19.33 1.12
N LEU A 218 5.55 -18.33 1.97
CA LEU A 218 6.80 -17.57 2.05
C LEU A 218 7.55 -18.00 3.31
N CYS A 219 8.49 -18.92 3.18
CA CYS A 219 9.36 -19.40 4.26
C CYS A 219 10.65 -18.59 4.34
#